data_6d29aea62bec900339aff5771e173ad4
#
_entry.id   6d29aea62bec900339aff5771e173ad4
#
_cell.length_a   1.000
_cell.length_b   1.000
_cell.length_c   1.000
_cell.angle_alpha   90.00
_cell.angle_beta   90.00
_cell.angle_gamma   90.00
#
_symmetry.space_group_name_H-M   'P 1'
#
loop_
_entity.id
_entity.type
_entity.pdbx_description
1 polymer ?
#
loop_
_entity_poly.entity_id
_entity_poly.type
_entity_poly.pdbx_seq_one_letter_code
_entity_poly.pdbx_strand_id
1 'polypeptide(L)'
;MSAKEKVPAAIANYVDERTGAAKWLKKNLTKVFPDHWSFLLGEIVLYSFIILLATGTFLTFWFDPSQKEVIYNGSYEPLKGLKMSAAYQSTLHISFDVRGGLLMRQVHHWAAIIFMAAMIIHMCRVYFTGAFRKPREFNWVIGVGLLTLGIVEGFLGYSLPDDLLSGTGIRIAEAIIQAIPVVDRKSTRLNSSHQIISYAVFCLKKK
;
A
#
# COMPACT_ATOMS: atom_id res chain seq x y z
N MET A 1 3.36 17.99 -42.18
CA MET A 1 2.84 17.90 -40.80
C MET A 1 1.62 18.80 -40.67
N SER A 2 0.47 18.22 -40.36
CA SER A 2 -0.78 18.92 -40.20
C SER A 2 -0.74 19.88 -38.99
N ALA A 3 -1.51 20.97 -39.01
CA ALA A 3 -1.60 21.91 -37.89
C ALA A 3 -2.02 21.24 -36.58
N LYS A 4 -2.76 20.12 -36.64
CA LYS A 4 -3.14 19.30 -35.47
C LYS A 4 -1.96 18.57 -34.78
N GLU A 5 -0.85 18.32 -35.50
CA GLU A 5 0.36 17.70 -34.91
C GLU A 5 1.33 18.72 -34.30
N LYS A 6 1.21 20.01 -34.68
CA LYS A 6 2.12 21.06 -34.20
C LYS A 6 1.79 21.53 -32.79
N VAL A 7 0.53 21.49 -32.36
CA VAL A 7 0.11 21.98 -31.03
C VAL A 7 0.61 21.08 -29.91
N PRO A 8 0.45 19.74 -29.94
CA PRO A 8 0.99 18.89 -28.88
C PRO A 8 2.54 18.91 -28.84
N ALA A 9 3.20 19.05 -29.99
CA ALA A 9 4.65 19.19 -30.03
C ALA A 9 5.14 20.52 -29.43
N ALA A 10 4.44 21.62 -29.66
CA ALA A 10 4.75 22.93 -29.06
C ALA A 10 4.59 22.92 -27.55
N ILE A 11 3.53 22.29 -27.04
CA ILE A 11 3.29 22.13 -25.59
C ILE A 11 4.39 21.24 -24.98
N ALA A 12 4.72 20.13 -25.61
CA ALA A 12 5.79 19.23 -25.15
C ALA A 12 7.15 19.94 -25.08
N ASN A 13 7.50 20.73 -26.10
CA ASN A 13 8.74 21.51 -26.12
C ASN A 13 8.74 22.60 -25.05
N TYR A 14 7.62 23.31 -24.86
CA TYR A 14 7.48 24.33 -23.82
C TYR A 14 7.68 23.74 -22.41
N VAL A 15 7.07 22.57 -22.14
CA VAL A 15 7.24 21.86 -20.85
C VAL A 15 8.69 21.41 -20.68
N ASP A 16 9.31 20.86 -21.74
CA ASP A 16 10.69 20.37 -21.65
C ASP A 16 11.71 21.48 -21.43
N GLU A 17 11.56 22.64 -22.10
CA GLU A 17 12.41 23.81 -21.88
C GLU A 17 12.37 24.32 -20.45
N ARG A 18 11.20 24.20 -19.77
CA ARG A 18 11.02 24.65 -18.39
C ARG A 18 11.44 23.64 -17.34
N THR A 19 11.24 22.35 -17.60
CA THR A 19 11.39 21.27 -16.60
C THR A 19 12.58 20.38 -16.86
N GLY A 20 13.14 20.37 -18.09
CA GLY A 20 14.15 19.40 -18.55
C GLY A 20 13.63 17.95 -18.54
N ALA A 21 12.31 17.77 -18.58
CA ALA A 21 11.65 16.49 -18.40
C ALA A 21 12.08 15.46 -19.45
N ALA A 22 12.21 15.83 -20.73
CA ALA A 22 12.62 14.90 -21.76
C ALA A 22 14.07 14.45 -21.57
N LYS A 23 14.97 15.34 -21.16
CA LYS A 23 16.37 15.00 -20.87
C LYS A 23 16.47 14.07 -19.66
N TRP A 24 15.71 14.36 -18.60
CA TRP A 24 15.63 13.53 -17.42
C TRP A 24 15.04 12.15 -17.73
N LEU A 25 13.94 12.11 -18.47
CA LEU A 25 13.27 10.88 -18.89
C LEU A 25 14.17 10.03 -19.77
N LYS A 26 14.80 10.63 -20.80
CA LYS A 26 15.75 9.94 -21.67
C LYS A 26 16.91 9.34 -20.87
N LYS A 27 17.51 10.11 -19.94
CA LYS A 27 18.59 9.62 -19.07
C LYS A 27 18.18 8.42 -18.23
N ASN A 28 16.94 8.42 -17.70
CA ASN A 28 16.47 7.33 -16.85
C ASN A 28 16.02 6.11 -17.65
N LEU A 29 15.37 6.30 -18.81
CA LEU A 29 14.94 5.21 -19.69
C LEU A 29 16.10 4.52 -20.43
N THR A 30 17.21 5.22 -20.67
CA THR A 30 18.41 4.64 -21.34
C THR A 30 19.43 4.10 -20.34
N LYS A 31 19.14 4.14 -19.05
CA LYS A 31 20.04 3.60 -18.03
C LYS A 31 20.11 2.08 -18.14
N VAL A 32 21.29 1.58 -18.47
CA VAL A 32 21.55 0.13 -18.51
C VAL A 32 21.62 -0.38 -17.07
N PHE A 33 20.75 -1.34 -16.74
CA PHE A 33 20.81 -2.04 -15.45
C PHE A 33 21.76 -3.24 -15.57
N PRO A 34 22.51 -3.58 -14.51
CA PRO A 34 23.34 -4.78 -14.51
C PRO A 34 22.48 -6.04 -14.61
N ASP A 35 22.83 -6.96 -15.49
CA ASP A 35 22.06 -8.20 -15.78
C ASP A 35 22.07 -9.25 -14.65
N HIS A 36 22.73 -8.97 -13.53
CA HIS A 36 22.80 -9.93 -12.44
C HIS A 36 21.48 -10.00 -11.70
N TRP A 37 20.92 -11.21 -11.53
CA TRP A 37 19.63 -11.47 -10.91
C TRP A 37 19.41 -10.77 -9.55
N SER A 38 20.46 -10.59 -8.75
CA SER A 38 20.36 -9.96 -7.44
C SER A 38 20.04 -8.45 -7.50
N PHE A 39 20.24 -7.80 -8.65
CA PHE A 39 19.83 -6.41 -8.86
C PHE A 39 18.33 -6.30 -9.21
N LEU A 40 17.75 -7.37 -9.80
CA LEU A 40 16.33 -7.42 -10.15
C LEU A 40 15.42 -7.35 -8.91
N LEU A 41 15.93 -7.69 -7.71
CA LEU A 41 15.13 -7.61 -6.47
C LEU A 41 14.58 -6.20 -6.23
N GLY A 42 15.37 -5.15 -6.47
CA GLY A 42 14.90 -3.77 -6.34
C GLY A 42 13.84 -3.39 -7.38
N GLU A 43 13.93 -3.94 -8.58
CA GLU A 43 12.93 -3.75 -9.64
C GLU A 43 11.63 -4.47 -9.31
N ILE A 44 11.69 -5.69 -8.77
CA ILE A 44 10.51 -6.44 -8.33
C ILE A 44 9.78 -5.64 -7.25
N VAL A 45 10.49 -5.05 -6.29
CA VAL A 45 9.89 -4.18 -5.27
C VAL A 45 9.18 -2.99 -5.93
N LEU A 46 9.84 -2.32 -6.88
CA LEU A 46 9.26 -1.16 -7.57
C LEU A 46 8.00 -1.52 -8.37
N TYR A 47 8.05 -2.59 -9.18
CA TYR A 47 6.90 -3.00 -9.98
C TYR A 47 5.74 -3.50 -9.11
N SER A 48 6.04 -4.26 -8.05
CA SER A 48 5.01 -4.68 -7.08
C SER A 48 4.35 -3.48 -6.42
N PHE A 49 5.11 -2.44 -6.09
CA PHE A 49 4.59 -1.19 -5.53
C PHE A 49 3.67 -0.46 -6.51
N ILE A 50 4.03 -0.38 -7.79
CA ILE A 50 3.18 0.24 -8.83
C ILE A 50 1.86 -0.54 -8.96
N ILE A 51 1.92 -1.88 -8.94
CA ILE A 51 0.72 -2.72 -8.98
C ILE A 51 -0.15 -2.48 -7.73
N LEU A 52 0.47 -2.36 -6.55
CA LEU A 52 -0.24 -2.04 -5.30
C LEU A 52 -0.95 -0.70 -5.38
N LEU A 53 -0.30 0.33 -5.91
CA LEU A 53 -0.93 1.65 -6.09
C LEU A 53 -2.12 1.59 -7.05
N ALA A 54 -1.95 0.93 -8.19
CA ALA A 54 -3.02 0.83 -9.20
C ALA A 54 -4.22 0.03 -8.68
N THR A 55 -3.98 -1.14 -8.11
CA THR A 55 -5.05 -2.00 -7.57
C THR A 55 -5.66 -1.43 -6.30
N GLY A 56 -4.86 -0.81 -5.42
CA GLY A 56 -5.34 -0.14 -4.21
C GLY A 56 -6.26 1.04 -4.55
N THR A 57 -5.90 1.85 -5.55
CA THR A 57 -6.75 2.94 -6.02
C THR A 57 -8.11 2.41 -6.53
N PHE A 58 -8.11 1.31 -7.29
CA PHE A 58 -9.36 0.68 -7.71
C PHE A 58 -10.20 0.23 -6.51
N LEU A 59 -9.60 -0.47 -5.54
CA LEU A 59 -10.32 -0.99 -4.37
C LEU A 59 -10.93 0.12 -3.51
N THR A 60 -10.30 1.30 -3.43
CA THR A 60 -10.82 2.43 -2.64
C THR A 60 -12.15 2.99 -3.14
N PHE A 61 -12.53 2.76 -4.39
CA PHE A 61 -13.83 3.20 -4.89
C PHE A 61 -15.01 2.41 -4.32
N TRP A 62 -14.76 1.18 -3.87
CA TRP A 62 -15.79 0.23 -3.44
C TRP A 62 -15.71 -0.11 -1.95
N PHE A 63 -14.61 0.24 -1.28
CA PHE A 63 -14.36 -0.12 0.10
C PHE A 63 -14.92 0.92 1.08
N ASP A 64 -15.73 0.45 2.05
CA ASP A 64 -16.20 1.26 3.18
C ASP A 64 -15.43 0.86 4.45
N PRO A 65 -14.59 1.72 5.03
CA PRO A 65 -13.78 1.40 6.21
C PRO A 65 -14.55 1.50 7.54
N SER A 66 -15.87 1.64 7.48
CA SER A 66 -16.70 1.85 8.68
C SER A 66 -16.78 0.58 9.52
N GLN A 67 -16.61 0.73 10.84
CA GLN A 67 -16.80 -0.32 11.85
C GLN A 67 -18.26 -0.44 12.31
N LYS A 68 -19.21 0.28 11.67
CA LYS A 68 -20.63 0.22 12.01
C LYS A 68 -21.15 -1.20 11.80
N GLU A 69 -21.88 -1.71 12.79
CA GLU A 69 -22.58 -3.00 12.64
C GLU A 69 -23.70 -2.90 11.61
N VAL A 70 -23.71 -3.84 10.69
CA VAL A 70 -24.71 -3.99 9.64
C VAL A 70 -25.14 -5.46 9.55
N ILE A 71 -26.36 -5.71 9.09
CA ILE A 71 -26.84 -7.06 8.76
C ILE A 71 -26.52 -7.31 7.31
N TYR A 72 -25.73 -8.35 7.03
CA TYR A 72 -25.36 -8.69 5.66
C TYR A 72 -26.56 -9.18 4.86
N ASN A 73 -26.81 -8.54 3.74
CA ASN A 73 -27.88 -8.90 2.80
C ASN A 73 -27.36 -8.93 1.33
N GLY A 74 -26.09 -9.26 1.14
CA GLY A 74 -25.46 -9.36 -0.17
C GLY A 74 -25.68 -10.74 -0.84
N SER A 75 -24.96 -10.96 -1.94
CA SER A 75 -25.11 -12.17 -2.79
C SER A 75 -24.47 -13.43 -2.20
N TYR A 76 -23.60 -13.32 -1.19
CA TYR A 76 -22.95 -14.48 -0.58
C TYR A 76 -23.88 -15.14 0.47
N GLU A 77 -24.68 -16.10 0.05
CA GLU A 77 -25.71 -16.78 0.85
C GLU A 77 -25.26 -17.28 2.23
N PRO A 78 -24.04 -17.89 2.42
CA PRO A 78 -23.62 -18.42 3.72
C PRO A 78 -23.55 -17.40 4.86
N LEU A 79 -23.40 -16.12 4.56
CA LEU A 79 -23.29 -15.05 5.56
C LEU A 79 -24.54 -14.16 5.64
N LYS A 80 -25.58 -14.46 4.87
CA LYS A 80 -26.81 -13.67 4.81
C LYS A 80 -27.54 -13.67 6.16
N GLY A 81 -27.92 -12.49 6.62
CA GLY A 81 -28.59 -12.31 7.91
C GLY A 81 -27.64 -12.23 9.11
N LEU A 82 -26.34 -12.41 8.94
CA LEU A 82 -25.38 -12.27 10.03
C LEU A 82 -25.01 -10.79 10.24
N LYS A 83 -24.76 -10.44 11.49
CA LYS A 83 -24.19 -9.14 11.85
C LYS A 83 -22.70 -9.11 11.56
N MET A 84 -22.25 -8.05 10.92
CA MET A 84 -20.84 -7.82 10.61
C MET A 84 -20.54 -6.32 10.54
N SER A 85 -19.25 -5.94 10.44
CA SER A 85 -18.87 -4.56 10.18
C SER A 85 -19.15 -4.17 8.72
N ALA A 86 -19.41 -2.89 8.47
CA ALA A 86 -19.57 -2.38 7.11
C ALA A 86 -18.29 -2.57 6.28
N ALA A 87 -17.11 -2.54 6.89
CA ALA A 87 -15.83 -2.85 6.25
C ALA A 87 -15.82 -4.28 5.71
N TYR A 88 -16.24 -5.26 6.51
CA TYR A 88 -16.30 -6.66 6.06
C TYR A 88 -17.38 -6.86 4.99
N GLN A 89 -18.55 -6.22 5.15
CA GLN A 89 -19.60 -6.23 4.13
C GLN A 89 -19.10 -5.69 2.79
N SER A 90 -18.38 -4.54 2.80
CA SER A 90 -17.84 -3.95 1.57
C SER A 90 -16.78 -4.85 0.91
N THR A 91 -15.98 -5.56 1.70
CA THR A 91 -15.02 -6.55 1.21
C THR A 91 -15.71 -7.73 0.51
N LEU A 92 -16.84 -8.21 1.05
CA LEU A 92 -17.66 -9.22 0.41
C LEU A 92 -18.29 -8.68 -0.88
N HIS A 93 -18.83 -7.45 -0.84
CA HIS A 93 -19.36 -6.78 -2.02
C HIS A 93 -18.33 -6.67 -3.15
N ILE A 94 -17.11 -6.22 -2.84
CA ILE A 94 -16.01 -6.19 -3.82
C ILE A 94 -15.75 -7.57 -4.42
N SER A 95 -15.81 -8.63 -3.60
CA SER A 95 -15.45 -9.99 -4.02
C SER A 95 -16.51 -10.65 -4.89
N PHE A 96 -17.79 -10.40 -4.63
CA PHE A 96 -18.89 -11.17 -5.22
C PHE A 96 -19.79 -10.35 -6.15
N ASP A 97 -19.91 -9.02 -5.95
CA ASP A 97 -20.85 -8.20 -6.70
C ASP A 97 -20.13 -7.28 -7.71
N VAL A 98 -18.90 -6.84 -7.43
CA VAL A 98 -18.15 -5.96 -8.34
C VAL A 98 -17.48 -6.76 -9.44
N ARG A 99 -17.74 -6.41 -10.70
CA ARG A 99 -17.09 -7.07 -11.85
C ARG A 99 -15.57 -6.90 -11.80
N GLY A 100 -14.85 -8.02 -11.69
CA GLY A 100 -13.40 -8.04 -11.56
C GLY A 100 -12.87 -7.67 -10.17
N GLY A 101 -13.75 -7.39 -9.20
CA GLY A 101 -13.35 -7.00 -7.85
C GLY A 101 -12.53 -8.07 -7.13
N LEU A 102 -12.94 -9.33 -7.24
CA LEU A 102 -12.18 -10.46 -6.70
C LEU A 102 -10.77 -10.53 -7.30
N LEU A 103 -10.64 -10.35 -8.63
CA LEU A 103 -9.35 -10.37 -9.29
C LEU A 103 -8.46 -9.23 -8.78
N MET A 104 -8.99 -8.01 -8.71
CA MET A 104 -8.24 -6.83 -8.22
C MET A 104 -7.80 -7.02 -6.76
N ARG A 105 -8.67 -7.57 -5.92
CA ARG A 105 -8.36 -7.88 -4.53
C ARG A 105 -7.26 -8.93 -4.42
N GLN A 106 -7.30 -9.99 -5.22
CA GLN A 106 -6.28 -11.03 -5.23
C GLN A 106 -4.95 -10.54 -5.77
N VAL A 107 -4.95 -9.77 -6.86
CA VAL A 107 -3.73 -9.15 -7.40
C VAL A 107 -3.09 -8.23 -6.36
N HIS A 108 -3.88 -7.41 -5.67
CA HIS A 108 -3.40 -6.54 -4.60
C HIS A 108 -2.74 -7.34 -3.47
N HIS A 109 -3.40 -8.39 -3.00
CA HIS A 109 -2.89 -9.26 -1.93
C HIS A 109 -1.57 -9.94 -2.31
N TRP A 110 -1.49 -10.56 -3.51
CA TRP A 110 -0.27 -11.21 -3.97
C TRP A 110 0.85 -10.22 -4.23
N ALA A 111 0.54 -9.03 -4.78
CA ALA A 111 1.52 -7.99 -4.96
C ALA A 111 2.10 -7.51 -3.63
N ALA A 112 1.29 -7.43 -2.55
CA ALA A 112 1.75 -7.08 -1.22
C ALA A 112 2.73 -8.12 -0.64
N ILE A 113 2.43 -9.41 -0.81
CA ILE A 113 3.32 -10.49 -0.37
C ILE A 113 4.66 -10.43 -1.13
N ILE A 114 4.61 -10.30 -2.45
CA ILE A 114 5.82 -10.21 -3.29
C ILE A 114 6.62 -8.97 -2.94
N PHE A 115 5.97 -7.83 -2.76
CA PHE A 115 6.59 -6.56 -2.36
C PHE A 115 7.39 -6.72 -1.07
N MET A 116 6.77 -7.27 -0.02
CA MET A 116 7.41 -7.45 1.28
C MET A 116 8.54 -8.48 1.23
N ALA A 117 8.31 -9.63 0.59
CA ALA A 117 9.33 -10.66 0.46
C ALA A 117 10.56 -10.16 -0.32
N ALA A 118 10.33 -9.52 -1.47
CA ALA A 118 11.40 -8.96 -2.29
C ALA A 118 12.15 -7.84 -1.57
N MET A 119 11.46 -6.99 -0.79
CA MET A 119 12.08 -5.92 -0.02
C MET A 119 13.00 -6.47 1.07
N ILE A 120 12.55 -7.49 1.82
CA ILE A 120 13.38 -8.13 2.85
C ILE A 120 14.62 -8.77 2.23
N ILE A 121 14.46 -9.56 1.15
CA ILE A 121 15.59 -10.20 0.45
C ILE A 121 16.53 -9.15 -0.15
N HIS A 122 15.98 -8.06 -0.70
CA HIS A 122 16.79 -6.95 -1.22
C HIS A 122 17.64 -6.30 -0.12
N MET A 123 17.07 -6.03 1.05
CA MET A 123 17.79 -5.48 2.19
C MET A 123 18.86 -6.45 2.72
N CYS A 124 18.54 -7.73 2.82
CA CYS A 124 19.53 -8.77 3.18
C CYS A 124 20.70 -8.79 2.16
N ARG A 125 20.40 -8.74 0.87
CA ARG A 125 21.43 -8.68 -0.17
C ARG A 125 22.33 -7.46 -0.02
N VAL A 126 21.77 -6.26 0.19
CA VAL A 126 22.53 -5.02 0.38
C VAL A 126 23.43 -5.12 1.61
N TYR A 127 22.92 -5.71 2.69
CA TYR A 127 23.66 -5.91 3.94
C TYR A 127 24.83 -6.89 3.76
N PHE A 128 24.57 -8.12 3.31
CA PHE A 128 25.58 -9.18 3.20
C PHE A 128 26.65 -8.89 2.13
N THR A 129 26.31 -8.13 1.07
CA THR A 129 27.32 -7.71 0.09
C THR A 129 28.10 -6.47 0.48
N GLY A 130 27.79 -5.84 1.61
CA GLY A 130 28.41 -4.60 2.05
C GLY A 130 28.12 -3.39 1.14
N ALA A 131 27.07 -3.47 0.32
CA ALA A 131 26.73 -2.42 -0.64
C ALA A 131 26.23 -1.11 0.05
N PHE A 132 25.96 -1.16 1.33
CA PHE A 132 25.60 0.00 2.15
C PHE A 132 26.78 0.90 2.55
N ARG A 133 28.03 0.49 2.29
CA ARG A 133 29.22 1.26 2.66
C ARG A 133 29.36 2.52 1.81
N LYS A 134 30.21 3.44 2.26
CA LYS A 134 30.49 4.71 1.56
C LYS A 134 30.62 4.53 0.04
N PRO A 135 29.95 5.37 -0.76
CA PRO A 135 29.16 6.58 -0.41
C PRO A 135 27.64 6.32 -0.25
N ARG A 136 27.17 5.08 0.01
CA ARG A 136 25.75 4.66 -0.07
C ARG A 136 25.08 4.51 1.31
N GLU A 137 25.69 5.00 2.37
CA GLU A 137 25.18 4.89 3.73
C GLU A 137 23.79 5.51 3.88
N PHE A 138 23.59 6.68 3.29
CA PHE A 138 22.30 7.37 3.34
C PHE A 138 21.19 6.58 2.63
N ASN A 139 21.50 5.94 1.51
CA ASN A 139 20.54 5.06 0.82
C ASN A 139 20.14 3.85 1.69
N TRP A 140 21.06 3.35 2.51
CA TRP A 140 20.77 2.27 3.46
C TRP A 140 19.77 2.72 4.52
N VAL A 141 19.98 3.89 5.12
CA VAL A 141 19.07 4.45 6.14
C VAL A 141 17.66 4.63 5.57
N ILE A 142 17.57 5.19 4.36
CA ILE A 142 16.28 5.32 3.64
C ILE A 142 15.65 3.94 3.42
N GLY A 143 16.43 2.95 2.97
CA GLY A 143 15.94 1.59 2.73
C GLY A 143 15.38 0.93 4.00
N VAL A 144 16.06 1.06 5.13
CA VAL A 144 15.57 0.58 6.44
C VAL A 144 14.27 1.29 6.83
N GLY A 145 14.21 2.61 6.64
CA GLY A 145 12.99 3.39 6.88
C GLY A 145 11.81 2.91 6.03
N LEU A 146 12.04 2.70 4.73
CA LEU A 146 11.01 2.19 3.82
C LEU A 146 10.55 0.78 4.19
N LEU A 147 11.46 -0.11 4.58
CA LEU A 147 11.11 -1.45 5.06
C LEU A 147 10.22 -1.37 6.31
N THR A 148 10.59 -0.53 7.27
CA THR A 148 9.81 -0.34 8.50
C THR A 148 8.41 0.19 8.19
N LEU A 149 8.31 1.21 7.34
CA LEU A 149 7.02 1.75 6.91
C LEU A 149 6.20 0.71 6.13
N GLY A 150 6.85 -0.09 5.27
CA GLY A 150 6.20 -1.18 4.54
C GLY A 150 5.60 -2.26 5.45
N ILE A 151 6.29 -2.62 6.53
CA ILE A 151 5.78 -3.57 7.54
C ILE A 151 4.54 -3.00 8.23
N VAL A 152 4.61 -1.73 8.66
CA VAL A 152 3.49 -1.06 9.31
C VAL A 152 2.29 -0.95 8.37
N GLU A 153 2.52 -0.50 7.12
CA GLU A 153 1.47 -0.39 6.10
C GLU A 153 0.85 -1.75 5.75
N GLY A 154 1.67 -2.79 5.61
CA GLY A 154 1.21 -4.16 5.36
C GLY A 154 0.31 -4.67 6.48
N PHE A 155 0.67 -4.42 7.73
CA PHE A 155 -0.15 -4.78 8.89
C PHE A 155 -1.48 -4.01 8.92
N LEU A 156 -1.42 -2.69 8.72
CA LEU A 156 -2.62 -1.84 8.70
C LEU A 156 -3.54 -2.20 7.52
N GLY A 157 -2.97 -2.41 6.33
CA GLY A 157 -3.73 -2.80 5.14
C GLY A 157 -4.41 -4.16 5.28
N TYR A 158 -3.71 -5.13 5.89
CA TYR A 158 -4.27 -6.45 6.19
C TYR A 158 -5.44 -6.37 7.19
N SER A 159 -5.41 -5.41 8.11
CA SER A 159 -6.42 -5.24 9.15
C SER A 159 -7.70 -4.53 8.66
N LEU A 160 -7.68 -3.88 7.48
CA LEU A 160 -8.83 -3.12 6.96
C LEU A 160 -10.11 -3.95 6.74
N PRO A 161 -10.06 -5.19 6.21
CA PRO A 161 -11.26 -5.99 5.96
C PRO A 161 -12.07 -6.37 7.20
N ASP A 162 -11.48 -6.30 8.39
CA ASP A 162 -12.13 -6.64 9.67
C ASP A 162 -12.79 -8.04 9.67
N ASP A 163 -12.13 -8.99 9.02
CA ASP A 163 -12.52 -10.41 9.11
C ASP A 163 -12.07 -11.02 10.45
N LEU A 164 -12.43 -12.27 10.72
CA LEU A 164 -12.11 -12.93 11.98
C LEU A 164 -10.62 -12.91 12.31
N LEU A 165 -9.75 -13.07 11.31
CA LEU A 165 -8.31 -13.13 11.50
C LEU A 165 -7.70 -11.73 11.63
N SER A 166 -8.03 -10.82 10.72
CA SER A 166 -7.50 -9.46 10.71
C SER A 166 -8.03 -8.62 11.88
N GLY A 167 -9.32 -8.75 12.21
CA GLY A 167 -9.95 -8.09 13.36
C GLY A 167 -9.37 -8.58 14.70
N THR A 168 -9.06 -9.87 14.82
CA THR A 168 -8.36 -10.40 16.00
C THR A 168 -6.93 -9.87 16.08
N GLY A 169 -6.22 -9.82 14.96
CA GLY A 169 -4.85 -9.32 14.89
C GLY A 169 -4.74 -7.86 15.36
N ILE A 170 -5.65 -6.99 14.94
CA ILE A 170 -5.63 -5.58 15.35
C ILE A 170 -5.96 -5.40 16.83
N ARG A 171 -6.88 -6.21 17.39
CA ARG A 171 -7.19 -6.19 18.84
C ARG A 171 -6.01 -6.64 19.69
N ILE A 172 -5.28 -7.65 19.25
CA ILE A 172 -4.03 -8.08 19.91
C ILE A 172 -2.99 -6.96 19.88
N ALA A 173 -2.78 -6.33 18.72
CA ALA A 173 -1.85 -5.21 18.59
C ALA A 173 -2.24 -4.03 19.50
N GLU A 174 -3.53 -3.69 19.58
CA GLU A 174 -4.04 -2.67 20.48
C GLU A 174 -3.76 -3.01 21.94
N ALA A 175 -4.05 -4.24 22.36
CA ALA A 175 -3.76 -4.71 23.71
C ALA A 175 -2.28 -4.64 24.08
N ILE A 176 -1.38 -4.98 23.14
CA ILE A 176 0.07 -4.87 23.32
C ILE A 176 0.48 -3.40 23.50
N ILE A 177 -0.04 -2.50 22.66
CA ILE A 177 0.27 -1.06 22.77
C ILE A 177 -0.23 -0.49 24.10
N GLN A 178 -1.41 -0.89 24.55
CA GLN A 178 -1.99 -0.47 25.84
C GLN A 178 -1.22 -1.02 27.05
N ALA A 179 -0.59 -2.19 26.91
CA ALA A 179 0.26 -2.77 27.95
C ALA A 179 1.58 -2.01 28.17
N ILE A 180 1.98 -1.10 27.26
CA ILE A 180 3.18 -0.30 27.41
C ILE A 180 2.91 0.86 28.41
N PRO A 181 3.60 0.91 29.57
CA PRO A 181 3.25 1.85 30.66
C PRO A 181 3.30 3.34 30.32
N VAL A 182 4.05 3.69 29.26
CA VAL A 182 4.20 5.08 28.78
C VAL A 182 2.98 5.54 27.99
N VAL A 183 2.30 4.61 27.31
CA VAL A 183 1.14 4.88 26.45
C VAL A 183 -0.15 4.89 27.25
N ASP A 184 -0.27 4.04 28.28
CA ASP A 184 -1.47 3.87 29.10
C ASP A 184 -1.89 5.16 29.82
N ARG A 185 -0.96 5.99 30.29
CA ARG A 185 -1.29 7.27 30.95
C ARG A 185 -2.05 8.26 30.08
N LYS A 186 -2.04 8.12 28.77
CA LYS A 186 -2.78 8.99 27.83
C LYS A 186 -4.03 8.33 27.24
N SER A 187 -4.13 7.00 27.27
CA SER A 187 -5.21 6.26 26.61
C SER A 187 -6.44 6.06 27.50
N THR A 188 -6.34 6.18 28.83
CA THR A 188 -7.47 6.07 29.75
C THR A 188 -8.59 7.10 29.50
N ARG A 189 -8.33 8.16 28.73
CA ARG A 189 -9.34 9.14 28.26
C ARG A 189 -9.89 8.84 26.86
N LEU A 190 -9.38 7.84 26.16
CA LEU A 190 -9.69 7.55 24.76
C LEU A 190 -10.36 6.20 24.55
N ASN A 191 -10.99 5.64 25.60
CA ASN A 191 -11.66 4.35 25.58
C ASN A 191 -12.97 4.31 24.73
N SER A 192 -13.10 5.25 23.79
CA SER A 192 -14.20 5.28 22.80
C SER A 192 -13.73 5.26 21.36
N SER A 193 -12.48 4.92 21.09
CA SER A 193 -11.94 5.07 19.75
C SER A 193 -11.16 3.88 19.20
N HIS A 194 -11.84 2.75 18.95
CA HIS A 194 -11.50 1.85 17.84
C HIS A 194 -11.39 2.59 16.49
N GLN A 195 -11.76 3.86 16.46
CA GLN A 195 -11.76 4.73 15.29
C GLN A 195 -10.41 5.39 14.98
N ILE A 196 -9.48 5.50 15.92
CA ILE A 196 -8.33 6.41 15.74
C ILE A 196 -7.30 5.85 14.76
N ILE A 197 -7.03 4.54 14.75
CA ILE A 197 -6.05 3.96 13.81
C ILE A 197 -6.63 3.98 12.38
N SER A 198 -7.91 3.65 12.23
CA SER A 198 -8.62 3.78 10.95
C SER A 198 -8.74 5.24 10.51
N TYR A 199 -8.92 6.20 11.43
CA TYR A 199 -8.98 7.63 11.12
C TYR A 199 -7.61 8.24 10.78
N ALA A 200 -6.50 7.76 11.32
CA ALA A 200 -5.17 8.28 10.98
C ALA A 200 -4.83 8.00 9.50
N VAL A 201 -5.19 6.82 8.99
CA VAL A 201 -5.06 6.49 7.56
C VAL A 201 -6.06 7.29 6.72
N PHE A 202 -7.24 7.64 7.27
CA PHE A 202 -8.30 8.37 6.57
C PHE A 202 -8.12 9.89 6.55
N CYS A 203 -7.52 10.48 7.59
CA CYS A 203 -7.24 11.93 7.61
C CYS A 203 -6.19 12.35 6.59
N LEU A 204 -5.32 11.47 6.16
CA LEU A 204 -4.40 11.71 5.05
C LEU A 204 -5.11 11.73 3.68
N LYS A 205 -6.34 11.22 3.59
CA LYS A 205 -7.13 11.12 2.34
C LYS A 205 -8.08 12.30 2.12
N LYS A 206 -8.25 13.21 3.08
CA LYS A 206 -9.25 14.30 3.04
C LYS A 206 -8.64 15.72 3.04
N LYS A 207 -7.35 15.82 2.62
CA LYS A 207 -6.77 17.14 2.28
C LYS A 207 -6.28 17.17 0.84
#